data_9f53fd6e0d310efc89f3711321211a04
#
_entry.id   9f53fd6e0d310efc89f3711321211a04
#
_cell.length_a   1.000
_cell.length_b   1.000
_cell.length_c   1.000
_cell.angle_alpha   90.00
_cell.angle_beta   90.00
_cell.angle_gamma   90.00
#
_symmetry.space_group_name_H-M   'P 1'
#
loop_
_entity.id
_entity.type
_entity.pdbx_description
1 polymer ?
#
loop_
_entity_poly.entity_id
_entity_poly.type
_entity_poly.pdbx_seq_one_letter_code
_entity_poly.pdbx_strand_id
1 'polypeptide(L)'
;LPKKEDAEAFLSNQSPNKRSELIDQLLEKKEFTELWVMKFAELLQIKTDDNQGMSYKATLLYFNWLKDRIANNIPMDQIVQDLLTSKGGTFTHPSTNFYQVERDNLKITENVAQVFMGMRIQCAQCHNHPFDRWTQDEYYSFASFFSQVGRKRGADPRENIIYNRKSGEINHPVHKKPMPPKFLGDEAPEIPKGADRREILAEWLASPKNPFFARNLSN
;
A
#
# COMPACT_ATOMS: atom_id res chain seq x y z
N LEU A 1 19.15 -15.81 14.75
CA LEU A 1 19.34 -17.22 15.11
C LEU A 1 19.27 -17.35 16.64
N PRO A 2 18.68 -18.42 17.18
CA PRO A 2 18.67 -18.66 18.62
C PRO A 2 20.09 -18.84 19.14
N LYS A 3 20.37 -18.41 20.34
CA LYS A 3 21.62 -18.71 21.04
C LYS A 3 21.56 -20.16 21.53
N LYS A 4 22.74 -20.75 21.81
CA LYS A 4 22.84 -22.12 22.30
C LYS A 4 22.05 -22.26 23.60
N GLU A 5 22.18 -21.30 24.50
CA GLU A 5 21.50 -21.26 25.80
C GLU A 5 19.96 -21.25 25.65
N ASP A 6 19.42 -20.51 24.67
CA ASP A 6 17.98 -20.48 24.40
C ASP A 6 17.46 -21.86 23.95
N ALA A 7 18.24 -22.55 23.11
CA ALA A 7 17.89 -23.87 22.60
C ALA A 7 17.92 -24.93 23.75
N GLU A 8 18.95 -24.90 24.60
CA GLU A 8 19.09 -25.78 25.75
C GLU A 8 17.97 -25.56 26.78
N ALA A 9 17.62 -24.29 27.06
CA ALA A 9 16.50 -23.94 27.94
C ALA A 9 15.16 -24.44 27.37
N PHE A 10 14.91 -24.33 26.10
CA PHE A 10 13.69 -24.85 25.47
C PHE A 10 13.62 -26.38 25.52
N LEU A 11 14.72 -27.06 25.27
CA LEU A 11 14.78 -28.52 25.29
C LEU A 11 14.56 -29.09 26.73
N SER A 12 15.11 -28.42 27.73
CA SER A 12 14.97 -28.83 29.14
C SER A 12 13.62 -28.46 29.77
N ASN A 13 12.88 -27.51 29.18
CA ASN A 13 11.56 -27.11 29.67
C ASN A 13 10.54 -28.25 29.53
N GLN A 14 9.93 -28.70 30.63
CA GLN A 14 8.92 -29.75 30.67
C GLN A 14 7.48 -29.23 30.57
N SER A 15 7.27 -27.92 30.44
CA SER A 15 5.91 -27.35 30.30
C SER A 15 5.22 -27.91 29.05
N PRO A 16 3.96 -28.37 29.15
CA PRO A 16 3.18 -28.80 28.00
C PRO A 16 2.92 -27.65 27.02
N ASN A 17 3.00 -26.41 27.48
CA ASN A 17 2.75 -25.19 26.72
C ASN A 17 4.04 -24.50 26.22
N LYS A 18 5.22 -25.06 26.41
CA LYS A 18 6.51 -24.44 26.12
C LYS A 18 6.64 -23.87 24.69
N ARG A 19 5.96 -24.50 23.72
CA ARG A 19 5.97 -24.03 22.33
C ARG A 19 5.15 -22.75 22.16
N SER A 20 3.96 -22.67 22.77
CA SER A 20 3.13 -21.47 22.75
C SER A 20 3.82 -20.32 23.48
N GLU A 21 4.36 -20.59 24.68
CA GLU A 21 5.11 -19.61 25.46
C GLU A 21 6.32 -19.05 24.68
N LEU A 22 7.04 -19.91 23.94
CA LEU A 22 8.15 -19.47 23.11
C LEU A 22 7.67 -18.62 21.92
N ILE A 23 6.54 -18.98 21.29
CA ILE A 23 5.96 -18.19 20.19
C ILE A 23 5.61 -16.78 20.69
N ASP A 24 4.92 -16.68 21.83
CA ASP A 24 4.55 -15.40 22.42
C ASP A 24 5.79 -14.54 22.70
N GLN A 25 6.84 -15.12 23.31
CA GLN A 25 8.12 -14.45 23.54
C GLN A 25 8.81 -13.99 22.25
N LEU A 26 8.72 -14.77 21.17
CA LEU A 26 9.32 -14.43 19.89
C LEU A 26 8.56 -13.30 19.18
N LEU A 27 7.24 -13.25 19.31
CA LEU A 27 6.41 -12.19 18.76
C LEU A 27 6.65 -10.83 19.42
N GLU A 28 7.05 -10.81 20.70
CA GLU A 28 7.39 -9.59 21.43
C GLU A 28 8.81 -9.08 21.12
N LYS A 29 9.65 -9.88 20.45
CA LYS A 29 11.03 -9.47 20.14
C LYS A 29 11.08 -8.40 19.07
N LYS A 30 12.03 -7.47 19.24
CA LYS A 30 12.28 -6.42 18.25
C LYS A 30 12.68 -6.99 16.88
N GLU A 31 13.31 -8.16 16.82
CA GLU A 31 13.69 -8.86 15.60
C GLU A 31 12.48 -9.30 14.79
N PHE A 32 11.35 -9.61 15.42
CA PHE A 32 10.09 -9.84 14.74
C PHE A 32 9.61 -8.59 13.99
N THR A 33 9.58 -7.45 14.69
CA THR A 33 9.26 -6.16 14.09
C THR A 33 10.21 -5.82 12.94
N GLU A 34 11.53 -5.95 13.14
CA GLU A 34 12.54 -5.65 12.12
C GLU A 34 12.38 -6.52 10.86
N LEU A 35 12.07 -7.80 11.02
CA LEU A 35 11.81 -8.71 9.89
C LEU A 35 10.59 -8.26 9.07
N TRP A 36 9.48 -7.96 9.75
CA TRP A 36 8.25 -7.56 9.06
C TRP A 36 8.36 -6.16 8.44
N VAL A 37 9.01 -5.23 9.11
CA VAL A 37 9.30 -3.91 8.53
C VAL A 37 10.11 -4.06 7.24
N MET A 38 11.13 -4.92 7.22
CA MET A 38 11.94 -5.16 6.03
C MET A 38 11.09 -5.74 4.89
N LYS A 39 10.25 -6.74 5.16
CA LYS A 39 9.36 -7.35 4.17
C LYS A 39 8.35 -6.35 3.60
N PHE A 40 7.68 -5.58 4.46
CA PHE A 40 6.73 -4.58 3.99
C PHE A 40 7.41 -3.38 3.32
N ALA A 41 8.61 -2.99 3.76
CA ALA A 41 9.39 -1.94 3.09
C ALA A 41 9.76 -2.35 1.64
N GLU A 42 10.06 -3.62 1.41
CA GLU A 42 10.31 -4.17 0.08
C GLU A 42 9.03 -4.15 -0.78
N LEU A 43 7.90 -4.63 -0.25
CA LEU A 43 6.60 -4.60 -0.93
C LEU A 43 6.15 -3.17 -1.27
N LEU A 44 6.34 -2.23 -0.36
CA LEU A 44 6.04 -0.81 -0.55
C LEU A 44 7.15 -0.05 -1.30
N GLN A 45 8.21 -0.75 -1.74
CA GLN A 45 9.33 -0.22 -2.52
C GLN A 45 10.00 0.99 -1.84
N ILE A 46 10.14 0.96 -0.51
CA ILE A 46 10.76 2.05 0.27
C ILE A 46 12.27 2.09 -0.02
N LYS A 47 12.67 2.97 -0.93
CA LYS A 47 14.06 3.17 -1.35
C LYS A 47 14.32 4.62 -1.68
N THR A 48 15.58 5.04 -1.64
CA THR A 48 15.98 6.33 -2.19
C THR A 48 15.91 6.29 -3.72
N ASP A 49 15.36 7.33 -4.31
CA ASP A 49 15.36 7.54 -5.77
C ASP A 49 15.41 9.04 -6.04
N ASP A 50 16.62 9.54 -6.30
CA ASP A 50 16.84 10.96 -6.57
C ASP A 50 16.16 11.43 -7.86
N ASN A 51 16.02 10.54 -8.84
CA ASN A 51 15.35 10.85 -10.11
C ASN A 51 13.85 11.11 -9.92
N GLN A 52 13.24 10.42 -8.93
CA GLN A 52 11.84 10.59 -8.58
C GLN A 52 11.61 11.55 -7.40
N GLY A 53 12.67 12.18 -6.89
CA GLY A 53 12.60 13.11 -5.77
C GLY A 53 12.32 12.42 -4.43
N MET A 54 12.68 11.14 -4.31
CA MET A 54 12.64 10.39 -3.07
C MET A 54 13.98 10.53 -2.36
N SER A 55 14.15 11.64 -1.63
CA SER A 55 15.38 11.94 -0.90
C SER A 55 15.60 10.95 0.24
N TYR A 56 16.87 10.81 0.69
CA TYR A 56 17.21 10.01 1.86
C TYR A 56 16.35 10.34 3.08
N LYS A 57 16.11 11.64 3.34
CA LYS A 57 15.24 12.08 4.43
C LYS A 57 13.80 11.55 4.28
N ALA A 58 13.23 11.68 3.10
CA ALA A 58 11.88 11.19 2.82
C ALA A 58 11.78 9.67 3.00
N THR A 59 12.76 8.93 2.47
CA THR A 59 12.86 7.46 2.62
C THR A 59 12.96 7.06 4.09
N LEU A 60 13.82 7.72 4.87
CA LEU A 60 14.01 7.41 6.29
C LEU A 60 12.74 7.71 7.10
N LEU A 61 12.06 8.82 6.83
CA LEU A 61 10.80 9.16 7.49
C LEU A 61 9.70 8.16 7.15
N TYR A 62 9.61 7.71 5.90
CA TYR A 62 8.63 6.72 5.48
C TYR A 62 8.92 5.36 6.10
N PHE A 63 10.18 4.93 6.11
CA PHE A 63 10.60 3.70 6.77
C PHE A 63 10.29 3.72 8.28
N ASN A 64 10.61 4.81 8.97
CA ASN A 64 10.34 4.95 10.40
C ASN A 64 8.83 4.98 10.69
N TRP A 65 8.02 5.61 9.83
CA TRP A 65 6.56 5.56 9.93
C TRP A 65 6.03 4.13 9.83
N LEU A 66 6.50 3.35 8.85
CA LEU A 66 6.12 1.94 8.71
C LEU A 66 6.55 1.11 9.92
N LYS A 67 7.78 1.33 10.40
CA LYS A 67 8.32 0.64 11.57
C LYS A 67 7.47 0.91 12.82
N ASP A 68 7.07 2.16 13.02
CA ASP A 68 6.21 2.55 14.15
C ASP A 68 4.84 1.84 14.08
N ARG A 69 4.22 1.79 12.90
CA ARG A 69 2.95 1.09 12.69
C ARG A 69 3.04 -0.40 13.01
N ILE A 70 4.08 -1.07 12.52
CA ILE A 70 4.28 -2.51 12.76
C ILE A 70 4.65 -2.77 14.22
N ALA A 71 5.54 -1.95 14.82
CA ALA A 71 5.94 -2.11 16.22
C ALA A 71 4.78 -1.95 17.20
N ASN A 72 3.82 -1.07 16.88
CA ASN A 72 2.61 -0.85 17.68
C ASN A 72 1.45 -1.78 17.27
N ASN A 73 1.71 -2.77 16.44
CA ASN A 73 0.72 -3.74 15.97
C ASN A 73 -0.55 -3.08 15.41
N ILE A 74 -0.39 -1.97 14.66
CA ILE A 74 -1.51 -1.31 14.00
C ILE A 74 -2.10 -2.26 12.94
N PRO A 75 -3.43 -2.44 12.89
CA PRO A 75 -4.07 -3.30 11.90
C PRO A 75 -3.69 -2.94 10.47
N MET A 76 -3.48 -3.95 9.61
CA MET A 76 -3.01 -3.75 8.24
C MET A 76 -3.99 -2.96 7.37
N ASP A 77 -5.28 -3.12 7.58
CA ASP A 77 -6.33 -2.33 6.94
C ASP A 77 -6.19 -0.84 7.27
N GLN A 78 -5.90 -0.49 8.51
CA GLN A 78 -5.63 0.88 8.92
C GLN A 78 -4.34 1.43 8.30
N ILE A 79 -3.27 0.63 8.24
CA ILE A 79 -2.01 1.02 7.58
C ILE A 79 -2.27 1.34 6.10
N VAL A 80 -3.04 0.51 5.41
CA VAL A 80 -3.36 0.71 3.99
C VAL A 80 -4.29 1.91 3.78
N GLN A 81 -5.26 2.13 4.66
CA GLN A 81 -6.07 3.34 4.65
C GLN A 81 -5.22 4.60 4.83
N ASP A 82 -4.31 4.62 5.81
CA ASP A 82 -3.38 5.72 6.06
C ASP A 82 -2.48 6.01 4.83
N LEU A 83 -2.06 4.99 4.10
CA LEU A 83 -1.27 5.14 2.87
C LEU A 83 -2.10 5.75 1.74
N LEU A 84 -3.24 5.14 1.42
CA LEU A 84 -4.04 5.51 0.25
C LEU A 84 -4.70 6.87 0.40
N THR A 85 -5.13 7.25 1.60
CA THR A 85 -5.79 8.53 1.85
C THR A 85 -4.83 9.67 2.19
N SER A 86 -3.52 9.39 2.23
CA SER A 86 -2.51 10.33 2.70
C SER A 86 -2.49 11.64 1.89
N LYS A 87 -2.37 12.76 2.62
CA LYS A 87 -2.29 14.13 2.10
C LYS A 87 -1.30 14.93 2.92
N GLY A 88 -0.65 15.92 2.32
CA GLY A 88 0.30 16.80 3.01
C GLY A 88 1.73 16.65 2.53
N GLY A 89 2.66 17.21 3.28
CA GLY A 89 4.08 17.19 2.95
C GLY A 89 4.73 15.84 3.23
N THR A 90 5.65 15.42 2.38
CA THR A 90 6.35 14.14 2.50
C THR A 90 7.26 14.04 3.75
N PHE A 91 7.57 15.17 4.36
CA PHE A 91 8.35 15.21 5.62
C PHE A 91 7.44 15.24 6.86
N THR A 92 6.31 15.94 6.76
CA THR A 92 5.35 16.10 7.88
C THR A 92 4.33 14.99 7.96
N HIS A 93 4.01 14.36 6.84
CA HIS A 93 3.10 13.22 6.71
C HIS A 93 3.79 12.09 5.93
N PRO A 94 4.63 11.28 6.58
CA PRO A 94 5.52 10.34 5.90
C PRO A 94 4.81 9.29 5.04
N SER A 95 3.55 8.92 5.35
CA SER A 95 2.74 8.01 4.52
C SER A 95 2.52 8.54 3.10
N THR A 96 2.58 9.87 2.87
CA THR A 96 2.46 10.48 1.54
C THR A 96 3.60 10.08 0.60
N ASN A 97 4.70 9.57 1.15
CA ASN A 97 5.81 9.05 0.33
C ASN A 97 5.43 7.83 -0.49
N PHE A 98 4.35 7.13 -0.16
CA PHE A 98 3.73 6.13 -1.03
C PHE A 98 3.51 6.65 -2.46
N TYR A 99 3.05 7.89 -2.59
CA TYR A 99 2.84 8.58 -3.87
C TYR A 99 4.11 9.21 -4.47
N GLN A 100 5.25 9.11 -3.79
CA GLN A 100 6.56 9.51 -4.35
C GLN A 100 7.35 8.34 -4.91
N VAL A 101 7.15 7.14 -4.34
CA VAL A 101 7.75 5.89 -4.83
C VAL A 101 7.33 5.63 -6.26
N GLU A 102 6.06 5.85 -6.57
CA GLU A 102 5.53 5.77 -7.92
C GLU A 102 4.70 7.02 -8.23
N ARG A 103 4.94 7.65 -9.38
CA ARG A 103 4.30 8.91 -9.76
C ARG A 103 3.29 8.77 -10.89
N ASP A 104 3.41 7.71 -11.67
CA ASP A 104 2.46 7.39 -12.72
C ASP A 104 1.21 6.74 -12.10
N ASN A 105 0.04 7.30 -12.41
CA ASN A 105 -1.22 6.82 -11.83
C ASN A 105 -1.55 5.38 -12.24
N LEU A 106 -1.14 4.94 -13.43
CA LEU A 106 -1.35 3.55 -13.88
C LEU A 106 -0.43 2.60 -13.11
N LYS A 107 0.81 3.02 -12.85
CA LYS A 107 1.75 2.24 -12.03
C LYS A 107 1.36 2.17 -10.56
N ILE A 108 0.81 3.26 -10.00
CA ILE A 108 0.20 3.23 -8.66
C ILE A 108 -0.92 2.19 -8.63
N THR A 109 -1.79 2.18 -9.64
CA THR A 109 -2.90 1.24 -9.78
C THR A 109 -2.42 -0.20 -9.79
N GLU A 110 -1.42 -0.51 -10.60
CA GLU A 110 -0.80 -1.84 -10.68
C GLU A 110 -0.18 -2.26 -9.35
N ASN A 111 0.51 -1.33 -8.67
CA ASN A 111 1.12 -1.58 -7.36
C ASN A 111 0.06 -1.89 -6.30
N VAL A 112 -1.01 -1.07 -6.23
CA VAL A 112 -2.12 -1.29 -5.29
C VAL A 112 -2.80 -2.64 -5.54
N ALA A 113 -3.10 -2.98 -6.79
CA ALA A 113 -3.70 -4.27 -7.13
C ALA A 113 -2.77 -5.44 -6.77
N GLN A 114 -1.48 -5.33 -7.03
CA GLN A 114 -0.52 -6.40 -6.76
C GLN A 114 -0.23 -6.56 -5.28
N VAL A 115 0.05 -5.47 -4.56
CA VAL A 115 0.49 -5.52 -3.16
C VAL A 115 -0.67 -5.79 -2.22
N PHE A 116 -1.81 -5.13 -2.43
CA PHE A 116 -2.93 -5.23 -1.49
C PHE A 116 -4.03 -6.22 -1.91
N MET A 117 -4.09 -6.60 -3.18
CA MET A 117 -5.12 -7.52 -3.66
C MET A 117 -4.56 -8.82 -4.27
N GLY A 118 -3.23 -8.93 -4.43
CA GLY A 118 -2.58 -10.10 -5.01
C GLY A 118 -2.83 -10.28 -6.51
N MET A 119 -3.22 -9.21 -7.21
CA MET A 119 -3.61 -9.26 -8.62
C MET A 119 -2.59 -8.60 -9.53
N ARG A 120 -2.21 -9.28 -10.59
CA ARG A 120 -1.34 -8.73 -11.65
C ARG A 120 -2.22 -8.29 -12.82
N ILE A 121 -2.48 -7.00 -12.92
CA ILE A 121 -3.39 -6.43 -13.93
C ILE A 121 -2.64 -5.70 -15.07
N GLN A 122 -1.32 -5.71 -15.08
CA GLN A 122 -0.50 -4.94 -16.03
C GLN A 122 -0.84 -5.23 -17.50
N CYS A 123 -1.14 -6.50 -17.85
CA CYS A 123 -1.52 -6.85 -19.21
C CYS A 123 -2.78 -6.13 -19.68
N ALA A 124 -3.70 -5.84 -18.75
CA ALA A 124 -4.95 -5.15 -19.06
C ALA A 124 -4.77 -3.67 -19.42
N GLN A 125 -3.57 -3.10 -19.25
CA GLN A 125 -3.24 -1.76 -19.75
C GLN A 125 -3.35 -1.65 -21.29
N CYS A 126 -2.95 -2.70 -22.02
CA CYS A 126 -2.88 -2.66 -23.49
C CYS A 126 -4.01 -3.44 -24.18
N HIS A 127 -4.48 -4.52 -23.57
CA HIS A 127 -5.52 -5.41 -24.09
C HIS A 127 -6.19 -6.15 -22.92
N ASN A 128 -7.32 -6.80 -23.12
CA ASN A 128 -7.92 -7.64 -22.09
C ASN A 128 -6.90 -8.70 -21.63
N HIS A 129 -6.87 -8.96 -20.32
CA HIS A 129 -5.87 -9.87 -19.74
C HIS A 129 -5.95 -11.26 -20.37
N PRO A 130 -4.85 -11.84 -20.89
CA PRO A 130 -4.90 -13.07 -21.70
C PRO A 130 -5.20 -14.35 -20.91
N PHE A 131 -4.97 -14.33 -19.58
CA PHE A 131 -5.11 -15.51 -18.72
C PHE A 131 -6.02 -15.27 -17.51
N ASP A 132 -6.55 -14.06 -17.34
CA ASP A 132 -7.43 -13.70 -16.24
C ASP A 132 -8.60 -12.86 -16.77
N ARG A 133 -9.62 -12.65 -15.94
CA ARG A 133 -10.87 -11.99 -16.31
C ARG A 133 -10.78 -10.48 -16.54
N TRP A 134 -9.65 -9.84 -16.20
CA TRP A 134 -9.51 -8.39 -16.18
C TRP A 134 -9.54 -7.79 -17.59
N THR A 135 -10.51 -6.92 -17.83
CA THR A 135 -10.62 -6.17 -19.07
C THR A 135 -9.84 -4.87 -19.03
N GLN A 136 -9.57 -4.31 -20.22
CA GLN A 136 -8.95 -3.00 -20.34
C GLN A 136 -9.85 -1.92 -19.70
N ASP A 137 -11.17 -2.01 -19.86
CA ASP A 137 -12.11 -1.08 -19.23
C ASP A 137 -12.02 -1.13 -17.69
N GLU A 138 -11.95 -2.31 -17.09
CA GLU A 138 -11.79 -2.46 -15.63
C GLU A 138 -10.48 -1.88 -15.13
N TYR A 139 -9.39 -2.10 -15.86
CA TYR A 139 -8.08 -1.53 -15.53
C TYR A 139 -8.13 0.01 -15.48
N TYR A 140 -8.65 0.68 -16.51
CA TYR A 140 -8.70 2.13 -16.55
C TYR A 140 -9.74 2.71 -15.58
N SER A 141 -10.85 2.01 -15.35
CA SER A 141 -11.82 2.38 -14.32
C SER A 141 -11.23 2.30 -12.92
N PHE A 142 -10.46 1.25 -12.62
CA PHE A 142 -9.76 1.15 -11.33
C PHE A 142 -8.66 2.21 -11.19
N ALA A 143 -7.92 2.49 -12.26
CA ALA A 143 -6.91 3.55 -12.26
C ALA A 143 -7.52 4.96 -12.00
N SER A 144 -8.79 5.15 -12.31
CA SER A 144 -9.47 6.44 -12.11
C SER A 144 -9.64 6.85 -10.63
N PHE A 145 -9.45 5.93 -9.68
CA PHE A 145 -9.34 6.30 -8.27
C PHE A 145 -8.12 7.18 -7.98
N PHE A 146 -7.05 7.04 -8.75
CA PHE A 146 -5.79 7.79 -8.56
C PHE A 146 -5.65 9.00 -9.51
N SER A 147 -6.61 9.23 -10.40
CA SER A 147 -6.57 10.29 -11.42
C SER A 147 -6.40 11.70 -10.85
N GLN A 148 -6.86 11.91 -9.61
CA GLN A 148 -6.85 13.21 -8.95
C GLN A 148 -5.70 13.38 -7.95
N VAL A 149 -4.73 12.50 -7.92
CA VAL A 149 -3.52 12.67 -7.10
C VAL A 149 -2.68 13.81 -7.66
N GLY A 150 -2.61 14.90 -6.89
CA GLY A 150 -1.80 16.08 -7.21
C GLY A 150 -0.49 16.10 -6.44
N ARG A 151 0.53 16.69 -7.05
CA ARG A 151 1.84 16.91 -6.45
C ARG A 151 2.29 18.32 -6.68
N LYS A 152 2.86 18.96 -5.67
CA LYS A 152 3.54 20.26 -5.80
C LYS A 152 4.76 20.29 -4.88
N ARG A 153 5.72 21.15 -5.16
CA ARG A 153 6.88 21.33 -4.28
C ARG A 153 6.47 22.00 -2.98
N GLY A 154 7.09 21.59 -1.88
CA GLY A 154 7.00 22.23 -0.57
C GLY A 154 7.90 23.47 -0.46
N ALA A 155 8.00 24.04 0.73
CA ALA A 155 8.93 25.12 1.03
C ALA A 155 10.40 24.62 1.01
N ASP A 156 10.66 23.42 1.50
CA ASP A 156 11.93 22.73 1.27
C ASP A 156 11.91 22.14 -0.14
N PRO A 157 12.91 22.43 -1.01
CA PRO A 157 12.96 21.90 -2.38
C PRO A 157 12.97 20.35 -2.46
N ARG A 158 13.33 19.67 -1.39
CA ARG A 158 13.35 18.19 -1.29
C ARG A 158 12.01 17.63 -0.82
N GLU A 159 11.08 18.48 -0.38
CA GLU A 159 9.75 18.07 0.06
C GLU A 159 8.75 18.21 -1.08
N ASN A 160 7.89 17.21 -1.23
CA ASN A 160 6.72 17.28 -2.09
C ASN A 160 5.46 17.29 -1.23
N ILE A 161 4.43 17.95 -1.71
CA ILE A 161 3.12 18.01 -1.06
C ILE A 161 2.14 17.23 -1.95
N ILE A 162 1.53 16.21 -1.35
CA ILE A 162 0.48 15.40 -1.99
C ILE A 162 -0.88 15.99 -1.63
N TYR A 163 -1.74 16.16 -2.62
CA TYR A 163 -3.07 16.70 -2.42
C TYR A 163 -4.07 16.10 -3.41
N ASN A 164 -5.36 16.17 -3.09
CA ASN A 164 -6.42 15.81 -4.01
C ASN A 164 -6.73 16.99 -4.93
N ARG A 165 -6.64 16.78 -6.25
CA ARG A 165 -7.06 17.77 -7.26
C ARG A 165 -8.59 17.81 -7.34
N LYS A 166 -9.14 18.96 -7.71
CA LYS A 166 -10.59 19.13 -7.91
C LYS A 166 -11.12 18.47 -9.19
N SER A 167 -10.21 18.12 -10.09
CA SER A 167 -10.50 17.49 -11.38
C SER A 167 -9.30 16.67 -11.85
N GLY A 168 -9.55 15.81 -12.79
CA GLY A 168 -8.56 14.92 -13.41
C GLY A 168 -9.23 13.61 -13.71
N GLU A 169 -9.17 13.20 -14.97
CA GLU A 169 -9.76 11.96 -15.45
C GLU A 169 -8.72 11.14 -16.21
N ILE A 170 -8.86 9.83 -16.16
CA ILE A 170 -8.10 8.92 -17.03
C ILE A 170 -8.99 8.57 -18.20
N ASN A 171 -8.48 8.76 -19.41
CA ASN A 171 -9.19 8.41 -20.63
C ASN A 171 -8.80 6.99 -21.07
N HIS A 172 -9.80 6.23 -21.52
CA HIS A 172 -9.56 4.95 -22.16
C HIS A 172 -8.73 5.13 -23.44
N PRO A 173 -7.66 4.35 -23.67
CA PRO A 173 -6.75 4.57 -24.79
C PRO A 173 -7.40 4.36 -26.17
N VAL A 174 -8.40 3.49 -26.27
CA VAL A 174 -9.12 3.19 -27.51
C VAL A 174 -10.31 4.16 -27.70
N HIS A 175 -11.20 4.21 -26.73
CA HIS A 175 -12.45 4.97 -26.84
C HIS A 175 -12.28 6.47 -26.62
N LYS A 176 -11.12 6.91 -26.07
CA LYS A 176 -10.80 8.30 -25.74
C LYS A 176 -11.80 8.97 -24.78
N LYS A 177 -12.60 8.20 -24.08
CA LYS A 177 -13.59 8.67 -23.11
C LYS A 177 -13.04 8.60 -21.69
N PRO A 178 -13.43 9.53 -20.80
CA PRO A 178 -13.13 9.43 -19.38
C PRO A 178 -13.71 8.15 -18.79
N MET A 179 -12.92 7.45 -17.98
CA MET A 179 -13.34 6.24 -17.30
C MET A 179 -13.82 6.57 -15.88
N PRO A 180 -15.07 6.24 -15.52
CA PRO A 180 -15.55 6.43 -14.16
C PRO A 180 -14.83 5.44 -13.22
N PRO A 181 -14.57 5.82 -11.96
CA PRO A 181 -14.00 4.89 -10.99
C PRO A 181 -14.91 3.68 -10.77
N LYS A 182 -14.31 2.48 -10.82
CA LYS A 182 -14.97 1.21 -10.54
C LYS A 182 -14.02 0.31 -9.78
N PHE A 183 -14.53 -0.39 -8.78
CA PHE A 183 -13.75 -1.37 -8.04
C PHE A 183 -13.37 -2.56 -8.93
N LEU A 184 -12.21 -3.13 -8.71
CA LEU A 184 -11.74 -4.26 -9.49
C LEU A 184 -12.52 -5.53 -9.09
N GLY A 185 -13.32 -6.04 -10.01
CA GLY A 185 -14.16 -7.22 -9.77
C GLY A 185 -15.43 -6.97 -8.94
N ASP A 186 -15.80 -5.70 -8.74
CA ASP A 186 -16.99 -5.30 -7.99
C ASP A 186 -17.72 -4.15 -8.72
N GLU A 187 -18.77 -3.60 -8.12
CA GLU A 187 -19.57 -2.53 -8.70
C GLU A 187 -18.86 -1.16 -8.64
N ALA A 188 -19.37 -0.22 -9.41
CA ALA A 188 -18.93 1.18 -9.34
C ALA A 188 -19.52 1.84 -8.09
N PRO A 189 -18.71 2.53 -7.27
CA PRO A 189 -19.21 3.23 -6.10
C PRO A 189 -19.94 4.53 -6.49
N GLU A 190 -20.85 4.96 -5.64
CA GLU A 190 -21.31 6.34 -5.67
C GLU A 190 -20.22 7.24 -5.08
N ILE A 191 -19.78 8.23 -5.87
CA ILE A 191 -18.75 9.19 -5.45
C ILE A 191 -19.39 10.56 -5.31
N PRO A 192 -19.51 11.08 -4.09
CA PRO A 192 -20.01 12.43 -3.86
C PRO A 192 -19.14 13.46 -4.57
N LYS A 193 -19.78 14.52 -5.08
CA LYS A 193 -19.05 15.60 -5.77
C LYS A 193 -18.01 16.22 -4.85
N GLY A 194 -16.76 16.20 -5.27
CA GLY A 194 -15.61 16.76 -4.52
C GLY A 194 -15.02 15.83 -3.47
N ALA A 195 -15.55 14.61 -3.31
CA ALA A 195 -14.94 13.60 -2.45
C ALA A 195 -13.59 13.13 -3.03
N ASP A 196 -12.70 12.73 -2.14
CA ASP A 196 -11.45 12.09 -2.54
C ASP A 196 -11.72 10.62 -2.89
N ARG A 197 -11.56 10.28 -4.16
CA ARG A 197 -11.80 8.93 -4.68
C ARG A 197 -10.99 7.85 -3.93
N ARG A 198 -9.82 8.23 -3.41
CA ARG A 198 -8.92 7.33 -2.67
C ARG A 198 -9.49 6.92 -1.31
N GLU A 199 -10.26 7.78 -0.65
CA GLU A 199 -10.95 7.46 0.61
C GLU A 199 -11.96 6.33 0.38
N ILE A 200 -12.76 6.43 -0.68
CA ILE A 200 -13.75 5.42 -1.07
C ILE A 200 -13.07 4.08 -1.45
N LEU A 201 -11.94 4.15 -2.15
CA LEU A 201 -11.15 2.96 -2.46
C LEU A 201 -10.58 2.31 -1.18
N ALA A 202 -10.06 3.12 -0.27
CA ALA A 202 -9.46 2.64 0.98
C ALA A 202 -10.50 1.98 1.90
N GLU A 203 -11.69 2.56 2.00
CA GLU A 203 -12.82 1.97 2.71
C GLU A 203 -13.25 0.62 2.10
N TRP A 204 -13.33 0.54 0.78
CA TRP A 204 -13.67 -0.71 0.11
C TRP A 204 -12.61 -1.79 0.31
N LEU A 205 -11.31 -1.44 0.21
CA LEU A 205 -10.21 -2.39 0.45
C LEU A 205 -10.24 -2.95 1.86
N ALA A 206 -10.47 -2.11 2.86
CA ALA A 206 -10.54 -2.51 4.27
C ALA A 206 -11.88 -3.18 4.65
N SER A 207 -12.87 -3.16 3.76
CA SER A 207 -14.17 -3.76 4.03
C SER A 207 -14.09 -5.26 4.19
N PRO A 208 -14.79 -5.86 5.18
CA PRO A 208 -14.93 -7.32 5.30
C PRO A 208 -15.57 -7.98 4.06
N LYS A 209 -16.26 -7.19 3.23
CA LYS A 209 -16.85 -7.67 1.98
C LYS A 209 -15.84 -7.78 0.84
N ASN A 210 -14.66 -7.15 0.96
CA ASN A 210 -13.60 -7.28 -0.05
C ASN A 210 -13.00 -8.68 0.02
N PRO A 211 -13.11 -9.49 -1.05
CA PRO A 211 -12.66 -10.88 -1.00
C PRO A 211 -11.14 -11.04 -1.18
N PHE A 212 -10.42 -9.96 -1.51
CA PHE A 212 -9.02 -10.04 -1.94
C PHE A 212 -8.05 -9.64 -0.85
N PHE A 213 -8.32 -8.52 -0.16
CA PHE A 213 -7.36 -7.87 0.74
C PHE A 213 -6.90 -8.79 1.88
N ALA A 214 -7.83 -9.25 2.72
CA ALA A 214 -7.49 -10.11 3.86
C ALA A 214 -6.85 -11.43 3.40
N ARG A 215 -7.38 -12.04 2.34
CA ARG A 215 -6.86 -13.28 1.76
C ARG A 215 -5.42 -13.11 1.22
N ASN A 216 -5.13 -11.99 0.57
CA ASN A 216 -3.79 -11.74 0.02
C ASN A 216 -2.76 -11.52 1.13
N LEU A 217 -3.12 -10.81 2.19
CA LEU A 217 -2.19 -10.52 3.28
C LEU A 217 -1.96 -11.70 4.24
N SER A 218 -2.87 -12.68 4.28
CA SER A 218 -2.75 -13.87 5.13
C SER A 218 -2.05 -15.06 4.46
N ASN A 219 -1.79 -15.00 3.16
CA ASN A 219 -1.08 -16.02 2.39
C ASN A 219 0.37 -15.61 2.11
#